data_eab673a1ec01a693c635350ab719271f
#
_entry.id   eab673a1ec01a693c635350ab719271f
#
_cell.length_a   1.000
_cell.length_b   1.000
_cell.length_c   1.000
_cell.angle_alpha   90.00
_cell.angle_beta   90.00
_cell.angle_gamma   90.00
#
_symmetry.space_group_name_H-M   'P 1'
#
loop_
_entity.id
_entity.type
_entity.pdbx_description
1 polymer ?
#
loop_
_entity_poly.entity_id
_entity_poly.type
_entity_poly.pdbx_seq_one_letter_code
_entity_poly.pdbx_strand_id
1 'polypeptide(L)'
;MALLTPDRYFSRISAIDIERDLLGCGLSHVLLDIDNTVRARDTGCVPRDVGMWLGRAREAGVSFCLLSNNWHADVYRFAGELELPIVAKALKPLPPAFLAARRKIGGAAADTVVVGDQLATDVLGAHLTGMKAYMLQPLVEQDLPHTLLLRNVERAILGDRKPEPAINIAECEASRPAARRGQGSAPRRFGQGAQRGVEGASRETGRELL
;
A
#
# COMPACT_ATOMS: atom_id res chain seq x y z
N MET A 1 -25.30 6.23 5.99
CA MET A 1 -24.18 5.68 6.79
C MET A 1 -23.72 6.73 7.78
N ALA A 2 -23.39 6.35 9.02
CA ALA A 2 -22.80 7.30 9.95
C ALA A 2 -21.39 7.65 9.47
N LEU A 3 -21.07 8.94 9.34
CA LEU A 3 -19.78 9.45 8.80
C LEU A 3 -18.54 8.92 9.53
N LEU A 4 -18.69 8.49 10.78
CA LEU A 4 -17.62 7.96 11.60
C LEU A 4 -17.58 6.43 11.67
N THR A 5 -18.48 5.73 10.96
CA THR A 5 -18.48 4.26 10.96
C THR A 5 -17.63 3.76 9.79
N PRO A 6 -16.50 3.07 10.02
CA PRO A 6 -15.68 2.58 8.92
C PRO A 6 -16.42 1.50 8.11
N ASP A 7 -16.17 1.44 6.81
CA ASP A 7 -16.70 0.40 5.93
C ASP A 7 -16.21 -0.99 6.39
N ARG A 8 -14.92 -1.08 6.79
CA ARG A 8 -14.33 -2.29 7.38
C ARG A 8 -13.32 -1.92 8.48
N TYR A 9 -13.07 -2.87 9.37
CA TYR A 9 -12.12 -2.72 10.46
C TYR A 9 -11.19 -3.94 10.53
N PHE A 10 -9.88 -3.74 10.42
CA PHE A 10 -8.87 -4.79 10.37
C PHE A 10 -7.87 -4.64 11.52
N SER A 11 -7.28 -5.77 11.94
CA SER A 11 -6.23 -5.77 12.97
C SER A 11 -4.95 -5.04 12.51
N ARG A 12 -4.65 -5.09 11.21
CA ARG A 12 -3.51 -4.41 10.58
C ARG A 12 -3.65 -4.42 9.07
N ILE A 13 -2.79 -3.67 8.37
CA ILE A 13 -2.87 -3.56 6.91
C ILE A 13 -2.69 -4.90 6.19
N SER A 14 -1.83 -5.78 6.72
CA SER A 14 -1.60 -7.12 6.15
C SER A 14 -2.78 -8.08 6.31
N ALA A 15 -3.82 -7.70 7.08
CA ALA A 15 -5.08 -8.42 7.16
C ALA A 15 -6.01 -8.14 5.96
N ILE A 16 -5.75 -7.06 5.22
CA ILE A 16 -6.52 -6.72 4.02
C ILE A 16 -6.11 -7.68 2.89
N ASP A 17 -7.04 -8.50 2.44
CA ASP A 17 -6.84 -9.36 1.26
C ASP A 17 -6.93 -8.51 -0.01
N ILE A 18 -5.84 -8.50 -0.79
CA ILE A 18 -5.69 -7.62 -1.95
C ILE A 18 -6.75 -7.92 -3.01
N GLU A 19 -6.96 -9.21 -3.30
CA GLU A 19 -7.92 -9.62 -4.34
C GLU A 19 -9.37 -9.44 -3.87
N ARG A 20 -9.70 -9.93 -2.67
CA ARG A 20 -11.07 -9.92 -2.15
C ARG A 20 -11.51 -8.54 -1.71
N ASP A 21 -10.66 -7.85 -0.93
CA ASP A 21 -11.07 -6.66 -0.17
C ASP A 21 -10.75 -5.35 -0.90
N LEU A 22 -9.84 -5.40 -1.90
CA LEU A 22 -9.52 -4.25 -2.74
C LEU A 22 -10.03 -4.48 -4.17
N LEU A 23 -9.35 -5.26 -4.99
CA LEU A 23 -9.62 -5.39 -6.42
C LEU A 23 -11.01 -5.95 -6.71
N GLY A 24 -11.45 -6.96 -5.96
CA GLY A 24 -12.80 -7.53 -6.07
C GLY A 24 -13.91 -6.58 -5.62
N CYS A 25 -13.58 -5.55 -4.84
CA CYS A 25 -14.48 -4.46 -4.47
C CYS A 25 -14.36 -3.25 -5.42
N GLY A 26 -13.58 -3.33 -6.49
CA GLY A 26 -13.32 -2.25 -7.42
C GLY A 26 -12.42 -1.14 -6.88
N LEU A 27 -11.65 -1.43 -5.81
CA LEU A 27 -10.75 -0.48 -5.15
C LEU A 27 -9.32 -0.72 -5.63
N SER A 28 -8.83 0.10 -6.52
CA SER A 28 -7.46 0.03 -7.07
C SER A 28 -6.55 1.15 -6.60
N HIS A 29 -7.08 2.10 -5.81
CA HIS A 29 -6.36 3.25 -5.30
C HIS A 29 -6.47 3.30 -3.77
N VAL A 30 -5.34 3.48 -3.09
CA VAL A 30 -5.28 3.49 -1.63
C VAL A 30 -4.59 4.75 -1.12
N LEU A 31 -5.27 5.52 -0.29
CA LEU A 31 -4.67 6.59 0.50
C LEU A 31 -4.30 6.03 1.86
N LEU A 32 -3.00 6.08 2.21
CA LEU A 32 -2.46 5.48 3.42
C LEU A 32 -2.07 6.54 4.44
N ASP A 33 -2.60 6.44 5.65
CA ASP A 33 -1.96 7.10 6.78
C ASP A 33 -0.58 6.48 7.07
N ILE A 34 0.30 7.23 7.72
CA ILE A 34 1.68 6.80 8.00
C ILE A 34 1.81 6.26 9.42
N ASP A 35 1.56 7.11 10.41
CA ASP A 35 1.88 6.84 11.81
C ASP A 35 0.88 5.86 12.43
N ASN A 36 1.36 4.75 13.01
CA ASN A 36 0.57 3.62 13.51
C ASN A 36 -0.21 2.82 12.46
N THR A 37 -0.10 3.18 11.18
CA THR A 37 -0.72 2.46 10.05
C THR A 37 0.32 1.69 9.24
N VAL A 38 1.29 2.39 8.67
CA VAL A 38 2.40 1.82 7.88
C VAL A 38 3.67 1.73 8.71
N ARG A 39 3.91 2.72 9.56
CA ARG A 39 5.09 2.87 10.40
C ARG A 39 4.68 2.87 11.87
N ALA A 40 5.31 2.05 12.70
CA ALA A 40 5.13 2.09 14.14
C ALA A 40 5.67 3.41 14.70
N ARG A 41 4.85 4.11 15.50
CA ARG A 41 5.18 5.46 15.99
C ARG A 41 6.35 5.48 16.96
N ASP A 42 6.54 4.42 17.73
CA ASP A 42 7.58 4.27 18.75
C ASP A 42 8.96 4.01 18.16
N THR A 43 9.05 3.12 17.17
CA THR A 43 10.32 2.70 16.55
C THR A 43 10.62 3.43 15.24
N GLY A 44 9.61 4.01 14.59
CA GLY A 44 9.74 4.58 13.25
C GLY A 44 9.92 3.53 12.15
N CYS A 45 9.84 2.23 12.49
CA CYS A 45 10.09 1.14 11.55
C CYS A 45 8.80 0.67 10.86
N VAL A 46 8.94 0.21 9.62
CA VAL A 46 7.88 -0.50 8.89
C VAL A 46 7.97 -1.98 9.26
N PRO A 47 6.91 -2.58 9.84
CA PRO A 47 6.88 -4.00 10.10
C PRO A 47 7.04 -4.80 8.80
N ARG A 48 7.72 -5.95 8.88
CA ARG A 48 8.04 -6.77 7.70
C ARG A 48 6.81 -7.19 6.90
N ASP A 49 5.73 -7.55 7.58
CA ASP A 49 4.47 -7.96 6.95
C ASP A 49 3.79 -6.80 6.22
N VAL A 50 3.89 -5.56 6.74
CA VAL A 50 3.41 -4.35 6.08
C VAL A 50 4.19 -4.10 4.78
N GLY A 51 5.53 -4.17 4.83
CA GLY A 51 6.38 -4.02 3.64
C GLY A 51 6.08 -5.07 2.58
N MET A 52 5.92 -6.33 2.98
CA MET A 52 5.55 -7.42 2.07
C MET A 52 4.15 -7.23 1.45
N TRP A 53 3.20 -6.74 2.24
CA TRP A 53 1.84 -6.46 1.76
C TRP A 53 1.84 -5.35 0.72
N LEU A 54 2.55 -4.23 0.99
CA LEU A 54 2.70 -3.11 0.05
C LEU A 54 3.31 -3.57 -1.28
N GLY A 55 4.35 -4.39 -1.23
CA GLY A 55 4.98 -4.95 -2.44
C GLY A 55 3.99 -5.75 -3.28
N ARG A 56 3.30 -6.72 -2.67
CA ARG A 56 2.29 -7.56 -3.36
C ARG A 56 1.13 -6.74 -3.92
N ALA A 57 0.66 -5.73 -3.19
CA ALA A 57 -0.44 -4.90 -3.65
C ALA A 57 -0.04 -4.05 -4.87
N ARG A 58 1.20 -3.53 -4.90
CA ARG A 58 1.76 -2.84 -6.07
C ARG A 58 1.88 -3.76 -7.27
N GLU A 59 2.38 -4.99 -7.08
CA GLU A 59 2.46 -6.02 -8.13
C GLU A 59 1.07 -6.38 -8.68
N ALA A 60 0.04 -6.35 -7.84
CA ALA A 60 -1.35 -6.56 -8.23
C ALA A 60 -2.00 -5.33 -8.92
N GLY A 61 -1.27 -4.23 -9.07
CA GLY A 61 -1.75 -3.02 -9.75
C GLY A 61 -2.41 -1.98 -8.84
N VAL A 62 -2.31 -2.11 -7.52
CA VAL A 62 -2.85 -1.11 -6.58
C VAL A 62 -1.91 0.10 -6.52
N SER A 63 -2.47 1.29 -6.68
CA SER A 63 -1.76 2.57 -6.58
C SER A 63 -1.90 3.17 -5.19
N PHE A 64 -0.82 3.77 -4.66
CA PHE A 64 -0.77 4.30 -3.31
C PHE A 64 -0.37 5.76 -3.27
N CYS A 65 -0.97 6.53 -2.33
CA CYS A 65 -0.47 7.82 -1.90
C CYS A 65 -0.48 7.90 -0.38
N LEU A 66 0.62 8.34 0.21
CA LEU A 66 0.69 8.58 1.64
C LEU A 66 -0.02 9.90 1.99
N LEU A 67 -0.75 9.90 3.10
CA LEU A 67 -1.54 11.05 3.57
C LEU A 67 -1.33 11.25 5.07
N SER A 68 -0.56 12.26 5.47
CA SER A 68 -0.16 12.45 6.87
C SER A 68 -0.42 13.86 7.39
N ASN A 69 -0.87 13.94 8.65
CA ASN A 69 -0.95 15.22 9.39
C ASN A 69 0.41 15.69 9.92
N ASN A 70 1.45 14.88 9.78
CA ASN A 70 2.77 15.19 10.29
C ASN A 70 3.42 16.35 9.52
N TRP A 71 4.09 17.26 10.25
CA TRP A 71 4.75 18.47 9.74
C TRP A 71 6.26 18.33 9.61
N HIS A 72 6.85 17.24 10.14
CA HIS A 72 8.29 17.02 10.10
C HIS A 72 8.79 16.60 8.73
N ALA A 73 10.02 16.94 8.42
CA ALA A 73 10.63 16.64 7.12
C ALA A 73 10.89 15.13 6.90
N ASP A 74 10.94 14.35 7.99
CA ASP A 74 11.17 12.92 7.94
C ASP A 74 10.11 12.14 7.15
N VAL A 75 8.86 12.63 7.09
CA VAL A 75 7.80 11.97 6.30
C VAL A 75 8.07 12.00 4.79
N TYR A 76 8.76 13.01 4.30
CA TYR A 76 9.15 13.07 2.88
C TYR A 76 10.27 12.10 2.55
N ARG A 77 11.26 11.96 3.47
CA ARG A 77 12.31 10.94 3.35
C ARG A 77 11.70 9.54 3.38
N PHE A 78 10.81 9.28 4.34
CA PHE A 78 10.08 8.03 4.45
C PHE A 78 9.28 7.70 3.19
N ALA A 79 8.58 8.67 2.60
CA ALA A 79 7.89 8.51 1.34
C ALA A 79 8.83 8.16 0.19
N GLY A 80 10.03 8.79 0.17
CA GLY A 80 11.09 8.47 -0.79
C GLY A 80 11.65 7.06 -0.64
N GLU A 81 11.83 6.57 0.60
CA GLU A 81 12.28 5.20 0.89
C GLU A 81 11.28 4.14 0.41
N LEU A 82 9.98 4.46 0.47
CA LEU A 82 8.91 3.61 -0.04
C LEU A 82 8.62 3.82 -1.54
N GLU A 83 9.22 4.82 -2.16
CA GLU A 83 8.94 5.24 -3.54
C GLU A 83 7.45 5.54 -3.78
N LEU A 84 6.80 6.19 -2.79
CA LEU A 84 5.39 6.54 -2.84
C LEU A 84 5.17 8.05 -2.85
N PRO A 85 4.21 8.55 -3.64
CA PRO A 85 3.79 9.94 -3.55
C PRO A 85 3.18 10.23 -2.16
N ILE A 86 3.34 11.46 -1.70
CA ILE A 86 2.84 11.90 -0.39
C ILE A 86 2.10 13.24 -0.47
N VAL A 87 1.10 13.40 0.39
CA VAL A 87 0.52 14.66 0.83
C VAL A 87 0.72 14.76 2.34
N ALA A 88 1.74 15.50 2.76
CA ALA A 88 2.02 15.81 4.16
C ALA A 88 1.28 17.10 4.57
N LYS A 89 1.25 17.39 5.88
CA LYS A 89 0.53 18.55 6.45
C LYS A 89 -0.95 18.59 6.01
N ALA A 90 -1.55 17.42 5.96
CA ALA A 90 -2.83 17.18 5.29
C ALA A 90 -4.02 17.87 6.00
N LEU A 91 -3.89 18.20 7.29
CA LEU A 91 -4.98 18.74 8.11
C LEU A 91 -6.23 17.85 8.07
N LYS A 92 -6.03 16.51 8.07
CA LYS A 92 -7.14 15.54 8.15
C LYS A 92 -8.04 15.86 9.35
N PRO A 93 -9.36 15.87 9.23
CA PRO A 93 -10.18 15.25 8.15
C PRO A 93 -10.57 16.21 7.01
N LEU A 94 -9.94 17.37 6.85
CA LEU A 94 -10.35 18.33 5.82
C LEU A 94 -10.19 17.78 4.40
N PRO A 95 -11.22 17.92 3.52
CA PRO A 95 -11.26 17.36 2.18
C PRO A 95 -10.10 17.70 1.23
N PRO A 96 -9.49 18.91 1.24
CA PRO A 96 -8.51 19.30 0.23
C PRO A 96 -7.34 18.33 0.06
N ALA A 97 -6.79 17.80 1.19
CA ALA A 97 -5.67 16.90 1.17
C ALA A 97 -6.02 15.51 0.58
N PHE A 98 -7.20 14.99 0.94
CA PHE A 98 -7.71 13.74 0.39
C PHE A 98 -7.92 13.82 -1.12
N LEU A 99 -8.52 14.92 -1.60
CA LEU A 99 -8.72 15.17 -3.02
C LEU A 99 -7.38 15.32 -3.77
N ALA A 100 -6.40 16.00 -3.16
CA ALA A 100 -5.06 16.15 -3.72
C ALA A 100 -4.33 14.80 -3.81
N ALA A 101 -4.37 13.98 -2.74
CA ALA A 101 -3.74 12.67 -2.69
C ALA A 101 -4.35 11.72 -3.73
N ARG A 102 -5.68 11.67 -3.81
CA ARG A 102 -6.40 10.89 -4.82
C ARG A 102 -6.01 11.26 -6.25
N ARG A 103 -5.96 12.57 -6.56
CA ARG A 103 -5.54 13.06 -7.90
C ARG A 103 -4.10 12.65 -8.24
N LYS A 104 -3.18 12.64 -7.27
CA LYS A 104 -1.78 12.24 -7.47
C LYS A 104 -1.64 10.81 -8.00
N ILE A 105 -2.59 9.93 -7.70
CA ILE A 105 -2.57 8.53 -8.12
C ILE A 105 -3.62 8.22 -9.19
N GLY A 106 -4.31 9.24 -9.72
CA GLY A 106 -5.28 9.07 -10.80
C GLY A 106 -6.62 8.44 -10.38
N GLY A 107 -6.90 8.35 -9.08
CA GLY A 107 -8.10 7.68 -8.56
C GLY A 107 -9.37 8.52 -8.66
N ALA A 108 -10.51 7.85 -8.73
CA ALA A 108 -11.85 8.38 -8.52
C ALA A 108 -12.33 8.10 -7.08
N ALA A 109 -13.40 8.75 -6.61
CA ALA A 109 -13.91 8.46 -5.27
C ALA A 109 -14.43 7.02 -5.13
N ALA A 110 -15.00 6.48 -6.20
CA ALA A 110 -15.59 5.15 -6.21
C ALA A 110 -14.57 4.00 -6.18
N ASP A 111 -13.34 4.23 -6.66
CA ASP A 111 -12.28 3.24 -6.75
C ASP A 111 -11.16 3.45 -5.72
N THR A 112 -11.34 4.41 -4.80
CA THR A 112 -10.35 4.79 -3.81
C THR A 112 -10.81 4.45 -2.39
N VAL A 113 -9.91 3.87 -1.61
CA VAL A 113 -10.10 3.64 -0.17
C VAL A 113 -9.03 4.37 0.64
N VAL A 114 -9.44 4.94 1.77
CA VAL A 114 -8.54 5.48 2.78
C VAL A 114 -8.29 4.40 3.82
N VAL A 115 -7.03 4.15 4.15
CA VAL A 115 -6.62 3.19 5.18
C VAL A 115 -5.86 3.95 6.27
N GLY A 116 -6.37 3.90 7.49
CA GLY A 116 -5.77 4.61 8.63
C GLY A 116 -6.27 4.07 9.97
N ASP A 117 -5.72 4.57 11.07
CA ASP A 117 -5.99 4.08 12.42
C ASP A 117 -6.96 4.98 13.23
N GLN A 118 -7.39 6.13 12.67
CA GLN A 118 -8.18 7.10 13.43
C GLN A 118 -9.54 7.41 12.79
N LEU A 119 -10.63 7.27 13.57
CA LEU A 119 -11.99 7.59 13.11
C LEU A 119 -12.16 9.07 12.76
N ALA A 120 -11.66 9.96 13.62
CA ALA A 120 -11.89 11.39 13.50
C ALA A 120 -11.10 12.06 12.36
N THR A 121 -10.05 11.44 11.89
CA THR A 121 -9.19 11.99 10.82
C THR A 121 -9.31 11.21 9.52
N ASP A 122 -9.12 9.90 9.57
CA ASP A 122 -9.05 9.07 8.37
C ASP A 122 -10.43 8.67 7.87
N VAL A 123 -11.25 8.07 8.75
CA VAL A 123 -12.59 7.61 8.37
C VAL A 123 -13.50 8.78 8.02
N LEU A 124 -13.52 9.81 8.87
CA LEU A 124 -14.32 11.02 8.60
C LEU A 124 -13.89 11.69 7.28
N GLY A 125 -12.58 11.86 7.07
CA GLY A 125 -12.08 12.51 5.87
C GLY A 125 -12.36 11.71 4.59
N ALA A 126 -12.28 10.38 4.65
CA ALA A 126 -12.69 9.50 3.57
C ALA A 126 -14.15 9.72 3.19
N HIS A 127 -15.04 9.65 4.16
CA HIS A 127 -16.48 9.78 3.93
C HIS A 127 -16.89 11.19 3.50
N LEU A 128 -16.25 12.24 4.01
CA LEU A 128 -16.48 13.63 3.54
C LEU A 128 -16.09 13.83 2.07
N THR A 129 -15.24 12.95 1.54
CA THR A 129 -14.77 13.00 0.14
C THR A 129 -15.35 11.89 -0.73
N GLY A 130 -16.33 11.14 -0.22
CA GLY A 130 -17.06 10.09 -0.94
C GLY A 130 -16.25 8.83 -1.20
N MET A 131 -15.11 8.66 -0.52
CA MET A 131 -14.26 7.46 -0.60
C MET A 131 -14.64 6.45 0.47
N LYS A 132 -14.24 5.19 0.27
CA LYS A 132 -14.32 4.13 1.29
C LYS A 132 -13.30 4.36 2.40
N ALA A 133 -13.62 3.84 3.59
CA ALA A 133 -12.76 3.93 4.75
C ALA A 133 -12.52 2.55 5.38
N TYR A 134 -11.27 2.09 5.37
CA TYR A 134 -10.82 0.90 6.10
C TYR A 134 -10.03 1.34 7.32
N MET A 135 -10.56 1.03 8.49
CA MET A 135 -9.89 1.32 9.75
C MET A 135 -8.95 0.20 10.13
N LEU A 136 -7.81 0.54 10.70
CA LEU A 136 -6.88 -0.41 11.30
C LEU A 136 -6.81 -0.24 12.81
N GLN A 137 -6.49 -1.33 13.50
CA GLN A 137 -6.02 -1.25 14.88
C GLN A 137 -4.62 -0.62 14.87
N PRO A 138 -4.34 0.35 15.75
CA PRO A 138 -3.02 0.97 15.81
C PRO A 138 -1.91 -0.05 16.05
N LEU A 139 -0.74 0.12 15.39
CA LEU A 139 0.41 -0.77 15.56
C LEU A 139 0.99 -0.72 16.99
N VAL A 140 0.82 0.40 17.68
CA VAL A 140 1.29 0.62 19.05
C VAL A 140 0.15 1.19 19.89
N GLU A 141 -0.06 0.61 21.07
CA GLU A 141 -1.15 1.04 21.99
C GLU A 141 -0.81 2.31 22.78
N GLN A 142 0.45 2.79 22.76
CA GLN A 142 0.85 3.98 23.50
C GLN A 142 0.33 5.26 22.86
N ASP A 143 -0.66 5.85 23.52
CA ASP A 143 -1.26 7.11 23.11
C ASP A 143 -0.71 8.31 23.85
N LEU A 144 -0.71 9.44 23.15
CA LEU A 144 -0.57 10.75 23.79
C LEU A 144 -1.82 11.03 24.66
N PRO A 145 -1.68 11.71 25.83
CA PRO A 145 -2.79 11.91 26.77
C PRO A 145 -4.05 12.53 26.18
N HIS A 146 -3.94 13.36 25.14
CA HIS A 146 -5.07 13.98 24.45
C HIS A 146 -5.82 13.01 23.52
N THR A 147 -5.24 11.87 23.18
CA THR A 147 -5.87 10.85 22.33
C THR A 147 -6.80 9.92 23.14
N LEU A 148 -6.66 9.88 24.48
CA LEU A 148 -7.47 9.01 25.34
C LEU A 148 -8.98 9.36 25.28
N LEU A 149 -9.32 10.66 25.15
CA LEU A 149 -10.73 11.06 24.99
C LEU A 149 -11.30 10.58 23.64
N LEU A 150 -10.52 10.70 22.57
CA LEU A 150 -10.91 10.25 21.23
C LEU A 150 -11.09 8.73 21.18
N ARG A 151 -10.26 7.96 21.91
CA ARG A 151 -10.41 6.49 22.01
C ARG A 151 -11.70 6.05 22.69
N ASN A 152 -12.19 6.79 23.68
CA ASN A 152 -13.47 6.49 24.29
C ASN A 152 -14.62 6.70 23.28
N VAL A 153 -14.54 7.74 22.45
CA VAL A 153 -15.47 7.98 21.35
C VAL A 153 -15.36 6.89 20.29
N GLU A 154 -14.13 6.53 19.91
CA GLU A 154 -13.87 5.43 18.96
C GLU A 154 -14.44 4.11 19.45
N ARG A 155 -14.21 3.77 20.72
CA ARG A 155 -14.78 2.57 21.36
C ARG A 155 -16.30 2.59 21.38
N ALA A 156 -16.92 3.73 21.65
CA ALA A 156 -18.36 3.90 21.62
C ALA A 156 -18.95 3.74 20.20
N ILE A 157 -18.24 4.20 19.16
CA ILE A 157 -18.68 4.09 17.76
C ILE A 157 -18.45 2.68 17.21
N LEU A 158 -17.31 2.07 17.50
CA LEU A 158 -16.99 0.70 17.08
C LEU A 158 -17.84 -0.33 17.82
N GLY A 159 -18.27 -0.04 19.07
CA GLY A 159 -19.03 -0.96 19.90
C GLY A 159 -18.31 -2.29 20.07
N ASP A 160 -19.02 -3.39 19.85
CA ASP A 160 -18.48 -4.76 19.91
C ASP A 160 -17.77 -5.23 18.62
N ARG A 161 -17.54 -4.34 17.66
CA ARG A 161 -16.85 -4.69 16.41
C ARG A 161 -15.41 -5.09 16.72
N LYS A 162 -15.08 -6.35 16.44
CA LYS A 162 -13.72 -6.85 16.51
C LYS A 162 -13.00 -6.61 15.17
N PRO A 163 -11.71 -6.26 15.19
CA PRO A 163 -10.94 -6.14 13.97
C PRO A 163 -10.81 -7.51 13.28
N GLU A 164 -10.90 -7.51 11.96
CA GLU A 164 -10.64 -8.69 11.15
C GLU A 164 -9.17 -9.09 11.30
N PRO A 165 -8.87 -10.36 11.66
CA PRO A 165 -7.49 -10.79 11.91
C PRO A 165 -6.67 -10.84 10.62
N ALA A 166 -5.35 -10.72 10.74
CA ALA A 166 -4.45 -10.98 9.64
C ALA A 166 -4.62 -12.43 9.17
N ILE A 167 -4.77 -12.62 7.86
CA ILE A 167 -4.82 -13.96 7.25
C ILE A 167 -3.46 -14.62 7.48
N ASN A 168 -3.46 -15.79 8.10
CA ASN A 168 -2.24 -16.56 8.29
C ASN A 168 -1.82 -17.11 6.91
N ILE A 169 -0.80 -16.50 6.30
CA ILE A 169 -0.34 -16.82 4.94
C ILE A 169 -0.02 -18.32 4.81
N ALA A 170 0.46 -18.95 5.90
CA ALA A 170 0.74 -20.39 5.94
C ALA A 170 -0.54 -21.23 5.78
N GLU A 171 -1.67 -20.77 6.30
CA GLU A 171 -2.97 -21.47 6.16
C GLU A 171 -3.57 -21.27 4.77
N CYS A 172 -3.33 -20.12 4.15
CA CYS A 172 -3.83 -19.82 2.81
C CYS A 172 -3.07 -20.60 1.73
N GLU A 173 -1.76 -20.82 1.90
CA GLU A 173 -0.96 -21.68 0.99
C GLU A 173 -1.32 -23.17 1.11
N ALA A 174 -1.66 -23.63 2.30
CA ALA A 174 -2.12 -25.00 2.54
C ALA A 174 -3.52 -25.28 1.94
N SER A 175 -4.32 -24.25 1.74
CA SER A 175 -5.70 -24.35 1.21
C SER A 175 -5.78 -24.21 -0.32
N ARG A 176 -4.67 -23.89 -1.01
CA ARG A 176 -4.66 -23.85 -2.47
C ARG A 176 -4.72 -25.30 -3.01
N PRO A 177 -5.75 -25.66 -3.82
CA PRO A 177 -5.75 -26.95 -4.50
C PRO A 177 -4.48 -27.02 -5.36
N ALA A 178 -3.73 -28.13 -5.23
CA ALA A 178 -2.50 -28.37 -5.96
C ALA A 178 -2.76 -28.10 -7.45
N ALA A 179 -2.19 -27.01 -7.98
CA ALA A 179 -2.23 -26.73 -9.40
C ALA A 179 -1.67 -27.95 -10.11
N ARG A 180 -2.47 -28.56 -11.00
CA ARG A 180 -2.07 -29.70 -11.82
C ARG A 180 -0.69 -29.39 -12.39
N ARG A 181 0.32 -30.16 -11.97
CA ARG A 181 1.64 -30.12 -12.57
C ARG A 181 1.46 -30.48 -14.05
N GLY A 182 1.44 -29.44 -14.89
CA GLY A 182 1.49 -29.59 -16.34
C GLY A 182 2.76 -30.33 -16.67
N GLN A 183 2.61 -31.41 -17.41
CA GLN A 183 3.69 -32.26 -17.92
C GLN A 183 4.72 -31.37 -18.60
N GLY A 184 5.96 -31.47 -18.15
CA GLY A 184 7.09 -30.77 -18.69
C GLY A 184 7.29 -31.09 -20.16
N SER A 185 7.27 -30.08 -20.99
CA SER A 185 7.89 -30.16 -22.32
C SER A 185 9.40 -30.00 -22.13
N ALA A 186 10.13 -31.04 -22.55
CA ALA A 186 11.57 -31.08 -22.52
C ALA A 186 12.22 -29.90 -23.26
N PRO A 187 13.37 -29.36 -22.79
CA PRO A 187 14.09 -28.31 -23.49
C PRO A 187 14.62 -28.82 -24.80
N ARG A 188 14.24 -28.19 -25.90
CA ARG A 188 14.85 -28.40 -27.21
C ARG A 188 16.33 -28.03 -27.16
N ARG A 189 17.21 -28.99 -27.37
CA ARG A 189 18.65 -28.80 -27.63
C ARG A 189 18.79 -27.98 -28.91
N PHE A 190 19.33 -26.77 -28.82
CA PHE A 190 19.87 -26.06 -29.96
C PHE A 190 21.18 -26.70 -30.37
N GLY A 191 21.22 -27.18 -31.62
CA GLY A 191 22.37 -27.81 -32.22
C GLY A 191 23.52 -26.83 -32.45
N GLN A 192 24.72 -27.33 -32.18
CA GLN A 192 25.98 -26.76 -32.64
C GLN A 192 26.02 -26.76 -34.17
N GLY A 193 26.31 -25.65 -34.78
CA GLY A 193 26.49 -25.51 -36.24
C GLY A 193 27.53 -24.44 -36.58
N ALA A 194 28.72 -24.95 -36.87
CA ALA A 194 29.71 -24.44 -37.84
C ALA A 194 30.36 -23.09 -37.66
N GLN A 195 31.58 -23.15 -37.15
CA GLN A 195 32.67 -22.20 -37.47
C GLN A 195 32.99 -22.28 -38.99
N ARG A 196 33.00 -21.14 -39.66
CA ARG A 196 33.88 -20.91 -40.83
C ARG A 196 34.40 -19.48 -40.76
N GLY A 197 35.72 -19.37 -40.69
CA GLY A 197 36.46 -18.17 -40.74
C GLY A 197 36.53 -17.57 -42.17
N VAL A 198 36.80 -16.27 -42.22
CA VAL A 198 37.57 -15.65 -43.32
C VAL A 198 38.39 -14.53 -42.70
N GLU A 199 39.67 -14.65 -42.91
CA GLU A 199 40.73 -13.65 -42.70
C GLU A 199 40.58 -12.45 -43.68
N GLY A 200 41.12 -11.32 -43.25
CA GLY A 200 41.81 -10.46 -44.16
C GLY A 200 41.20 -9.08 -44.42
N ALA A 201 41.80 -8.08 -43.92
CA ALA A 201 42.53 -7.03 -44.60
C ALA A 201 42.54 -5.68 -43.86
N SER A 202 43.73 -5.30 -43.50
CA SER A 202 44.16 -3.97 -43.07
C SER A 202 43.91 -2.88 -44.10
N ARG A 203 43.78 -1.63 -43.63
CA ARG A 203 44.40 -0.36 -44.06
C ARG A 203 43.60 0.81 -43.42
N GLU A 204 44.22 1.52 -42.48
CA GLU A 204 44.95 2.80 -42.58
C GLU A 204 44.26 3.90 -43.40
N THR A 205 44.06 4.96 -42.73
CA THR A 205 44.26 6.40 -42.95
C THR A 205 43.17 7.18 -42.24
N GLY A 206 43.35 8.08 -41.31
CA GLY A 206 44.30 9.18 -41.23
C GLY A 206 43.59 10.50 -41.46
N ARG A 207 43.83 11.45 -40.55
CA ARG A 207 43.51 12.89 -40.60
C ARG A 207 42.12 13.32 -40.06
N GLU A 208 42.13 14.04 -38.99
CA GLU A 208 42.52 15.45 -38.65
C GLU A 208 41.46 16.49 -38.99
N LEU A 209 41.13 17.31 -37.97
CA LEU A 209 40.76 18.75 -37.99
C LEU A 209 39.31 19.13 -38.40
N LEU A 210 38.54 19.58 -37.49
CA LEU A 210 38.29 20.97 -36.99
C LEU A 210 37.21 20.92 -35.90
#